data_129cedce62a93606bed1a2fcdb68fbb1
#
_entry.id   129cedce62a93606bed1a2fcdb68fbb1
#
_cell.length_a   1.000
_cell.length_b   1.000
_cell.length_c   1.000
_cell.angle_alpha   90.00
_cell.angle_beta   90.00
_cell.angle_gamma   90.00
#
_symmetry.space_group_name_H-M   'P 1'
#
loop_
_entity.id
_entity.type
_entity.pdbx_description
1 polymer ?
#
loop_
_entity_poly.entity_id
_entity_poly.type
_entity_poly.pdbx_seq_one_letter_code
_entity_poly.pdbx_strand_id
1 'polypeptide(L)'
;MGNISYFLGCSSPEGFHSFFGELCPTHSGGYTYIIKGGPGTGKSSLMKRINSALTDAGIETELIYCSSDPASLDGVYAPVLNCWIADGTSPHTLEPKYPGAAQEIVDLGRFWDKNILRSRADEVIALTDENAACHRRCRRFLEASALLREDILRLTLGCTDTAKIKRAASRIASREFGKPTGRIGEESHRMISAVTPDGITFFTNTVRQLCERIYIIEDDNIASSAALLSLLRGYALSGGHDIITSPSPLSPDGEPEHLLIPDLSLGFVTSNKLHPAEFDGAIKINSSRFTDRAALRRHMSRLNFTKKAYGEFIGEAVASLESAKSIHDDLESIYISAMDFSHMDELAKSIAEDMLKRKI
;
A
#
# COMPACT_ATOMS: atom_id res chain seq x y z
N MET A 1 -0.28 13.18 -17.48
CA MET A 1 -1.08 12.60 -16.39
C MET A 1 -0.11 12.13 -15.31
N GLY A 2 -0.43 12.24 -14.03
CA GLY A 2 0.45 11.70 -12.98
C GLY A 2 0.34 10.18 -12.93
N ASN A 3 1.36 9.49 -12.37
CA ASN A 3 1.29 8.04 -12.24
C ASN A 3 0.38 7.64 -11.09
N ILE A 4 -0.39 6.56 -11.28
CA ILE A 4 -1.12 5.89 -10.21
C ILE A 4 -0.09 5.29 -9.25
N SER A 5 -0.24 5.49 -7.95
CA SER A 5 0.75 5.12 -6.94
C SER A 5 0.12 4.38 -5.78
N TYR A 6 0.77 3.30 -5.34
CA TYR A 6 0.31 2.44 -4.24
C TYR A 6 1.47 1.96 -3.38
N PHE A 7 1.13 1.44 -2.22
CA PHE A 7 1.96 0.46 -1.50
C PHE A 7 1.36 -0.94 -1.69
N LEU A 8 2.20 -1.95 -1.85
CA LEU A 8 1.82 -3.36 -1.83
C LEU A 8 2.39 -4.11 -0.63
N GLY A 9 3.25 -3.46 0.12
CA GLY A 9 3.80 -3.96 1.37
C GLY A 9 3.93 -2.86 2.39
N CYS A 10 3.66 -3.18 3.66
CA CYS A 10 3.89 -2.27 4.77
C CYS A 10 4.16 -3.00 6.08
N SER A 11 4.75 -2.29 7.03
CA SER A 11 4.82 -2.74 8.42
C SER A 11 3.41 -2.82 9.01
N SER A 12 3.07 -3.94 9.63
CA SER A 12 1.79 -4.21 10.27
C SER A 12 1.98 -4.81 11.67
N PRO A 13 0.92 -4.97 12.47
CA PRO A 13 0.98 -5.64 13.77
C PRO A 13 1.55 -7.06 13.70
N GLU A 14 1.30 -7.78 12.62
CA GLU A 14 1.74 -9.17 12.44
C GLU A 14 3.14 -9.29 11.83
N GLY A 15 3.75 -8.15 11.49
CA GLY A 15 5.04 -8.06 10.81
C GLY A 15 4.91 -7.31 9.50
N PHE A 16 5.69 -7.71 8.50
CA PHE A 16 5.55 -7.15 7.16
C PHE A 16 4.38 -7.82 6.44
N HIS A 17 3.32 -7.06 6.16
CA HIS A 17 2.19 -7.53 5.35
C HIS A 17 2.42 -7.19 3.88
N SER A 18 2.07 -8.09 2.97
CA SER A 18 2.40 -7.95 1.55
C SER A 18 1.31 -8.51 0.64
N PHE A 19 0.86 -7.69 -0.30
CA PHE A 19 0.02 -8.07 -1.43
C PHE A 19 0.82 -8.36 -2.71
N PHE A 20 2.14 -8.45 -2.63
CA PHE A 20 3.00 -8.76 -3.77
C PHE A 20 2.68 -10.12 -4.42
N GLY A 21 2.12 -11.06 -3.66
CA GLY A 21 1.65 -12.35 -4.19
C GLY A 21 0.51 -12.24 -5.20
N GLU A 22 -0.27 -11.14 -5.17
CA GLU A 22 -1.33 -10.88 -6.16
C GLU A 22 -0.78 -10.45 -7.52
N LEU A 23 0.50 -9.99 -7.57
CA LEU A 23 1.17 -9.53 -8.78
C LEU A 23 1.67 -10.64 -9.68
N CYS A 24 1.73 -11.87 -9.21
CA CYS A 24 2.19 -12.97 -10.02
C CYS A 24 1.05 -13.45 -10.93
N PRO A 25 1.00 -13.04 -12.21
CA PRO A 25 -0.03 -13.50 -13.11
C PRO A 25 0.19 -14.98 -13.39
N THR A 26 -0.50 -15.83 -12.64
CA THR A 26 -0.38 -17.27 -12.79
C THR A 26 -1.21 -17.83 -13.96
N HIS A 27 -2.13 -17.04 -14.54
CA HIS A 27 -3.11 -17.57 -15.49
C HIS A 27 -3.46 -16.67 -16.68
N SER A 28 -2.85 -15.47 -16.84
CA SER A 28 -3.30 -14.48 -17.82
C SER A 28 -2.27 -14.03 -18.86
N GLY A 29 -1.18 -14.80 -19.07
CA GLY A 29 -0.13 -14.42 -20.05
C GLY A 29 0.77 -13.26 -19.60
N GLY A 30 0.68 -12.85 -18.33
CA GLY A 30 1.55 -11.81 -17.79
C GLY A 30 2.99 -12.25 -17.53
N TYR A 31 3.88 -11.29 -17.34
CA TYR A 31 5.30 -11.54 -17.08
C TYR A 31 5.83 -10.67 -15.95
N THR A 32 6.71 -11.24 -15.12
CA THR A 32 7.29 -10.53 -13.97
C THR A 32 8.80 -10.60 -13.96
N TYR A 33 9.47 -9.45 -13.98
CA TYR A 33 10.90 -9.32 -13.68
C TYR A 33 11.07 -9.15 -12.18
N ILE A 34 11.76 -10.09 -11.54
CA ILE A 34 12.01 -10.11 -10.09
C ILE A 34 13.44 -9.65 -9.85
N ILE A 35 13.60 -8.44 -9.30
CA ILE A 35 14.92 -7.89 -9.01
C ILE A 35 15.45 -8.51 -7.71
N LYS A 36 16.66 -9.01 -7.74
CA LYS A 36 17.42 -9.45 -6.56
C LYS A 36 18.65 -8.56 -6.39
N GLY A 37 18.91 -8.15 -5.16
CA GLY A 37 20.06 -7.32 -4.80
C GLY A 37 19.90 -6.73 -3.40
N GLY A 38 20.99 -6.42 -2.74
CA GLY A 38 20.96 -5.79 -1.41
C GLY A 38 20.57 -4.31 -1.45
N PRO A 39 20.65 -3.63 -0.31
CA PRO A 39 20.53 -2.18 -0.25
C PRO A 39 21.51 -1.50 -1.22
N GLY A 40 21.22 -0.31 -1.70
CA GLY A 40 22.15 0.48 -2.50
C GLY A 40 22.54 -0.08 -3.87
N THR A 41 21.93 -1.19 -4.33
CA THR A 41 22.24 -1.80 -5.64
C THR A 41 21.55 -1.12 -6.83
N GLY A 42 20.79 -0.05 -6.59
CA GLY A 42 20.14 0.70 -7.63
C GLY A 42 18.81 0.11 -8.12
N LYS A 43 18.14 -0.78 -7.37
CA LYS A 43 16.85 -1.38 -7.72
C LYS A 43 15.78 -0.33 -8.07
N SER A 44 15.55 0.63 -7.17
CA SER A 44 14.60 1.72 -7.38
C SER A 44 14.99 2.60 -8.59
N SER A 45 16.27 2.90 -8.78
CA SER A 45 16.77 3.67 -9.92
C SER A 45 16.56 2.92 -11.24
N LEU A 46 16.79 1.59 -11.27
CA LEU A 46 16.51 0.75 -12.43
C LEU A 46 15.02 0.81 -12.79
N MET A 47 14.14 0.63 -11.79
CA MET A 47 12.68 0.70 -11.98
C MET A 47 12.23 2.08 -12.49
N LYS A 48 12.79 3.17 -11.95
CA LYS A 48 12.50 4.54 -12.42
C LYS A 48 12.90 4.76 -13.87
N ARG A 49 14.06 4.23 -14.32
CA ARG A 49 14.50 4.30 -15.73
C ARG A 49 13.59 3.49 -16.66
N ILE A 50 13.19 2.28 -16.24
CA ILE A 50 12.24 1.45 -17.00
C ILE A 50 10.89 2.16 -17.10
N ASN A 51 10.40 2.71 -16.00
CA ASN A 51 9.16 3.50 -15.98
C ASN A 51 9.23 4.68 -16.98
N SER A 52 10.33 5.44 -16.98
CA SER A 52 10.52 6.53 -17.94
C SER A 52 10.46 6.03 -19.38
N ALA A 53 11.18 4.96 -19.72
CA ALA A 53 11.18 4.39 -21.05
C ALA A 53 9.80 3.89 -21.50
N LEU A 54 9.02 3.28 -20.61
CA LEU A 54 7.64 2.86 -20.89
C LEU A 54 6.71 4.06 -21.10
N THR A 55 6.83 5.09 -20.25
CA THR A 55 6.03 6.31 -20.35
C THR A 55 6.36 7.09 -21.62
N ASP A 56 7.63 7.20 -22.00
CA ASP A 56 8.08 7.80 -23.26
C ASP A 56 7.54 7.06 -24.50
N ALA A 57 7.31 5.75 -24.36
CA ALA A 57 6.65 4.92 -25.38
C ALA A 57 5.11 4.99 -25.33
N GLY A 58 4.52 5.84 -24.48
CA GLY A 58 3.08 6.03 -24.34
C GLY A 58 2.36 4.93 -23.57
N ILE A 59 3.08 4.16 -22.75
CA ILE A 59 2.51 3.13 -21.89
C ILE A 59 2.23 3.73 -20.50
N GLU A 60 0.98 3.63 -20.05
CA GLU A 60 0.59 3.98 -18.68
C GLU A 60 1.10 2.94 -17.70
N THR A 61 1.59 3.41 -16.56
CA THR A 61 2.18 2.56 -15.52
C THR A 61 1.62 2.89 -14.14
N GLU A 62 1.58 1.88 -13.28
CA GLU A 62 1.33 2.02 -11.85
C GLU A 62 2.65 1.90 -11.10
N LEU A 63 2.89 2.79 -10.13
CA LEU A 63 4.10 2.81 -9.33
C LEU A 63 3.83 2.26 -7.93
N ILE A 64 4.59 1.28 -7.55
CA ILE A 64 4.54 0.68 -6.22
C ILE A 64 5.70 1.25 -5.40
N TYR A 65 5.36 2.02 -4.36
CA TYR A 65 6.33 2.65 -3.49
C TYR A 65 6.68 1.77 -2.29
N CYS A 66 7.89 1.95 -1.78
CA CYS A 66 8.33 1.32 -0.55
C CYS A 66 7.77 2.05 0.67
N SER A 67 7.12 1.34 1.60
CA SER A 67 6.62 1.94 2.82
C SER A 67 7.72 2.27 3.84
N SER A 68 8.90 1.65 3.72
CA SER A 68 10.06 1.93 4.56
C SER A 68 10.96 3.05 4.01
N ASP A 69 10.82 3.37 2.71
CA ASP A 69 11.47 4.50 2.03
C ASP A 69 10.55 5.07 0.94
N PRO A 70 9.66 6.02 1.28
CA PRO A 70 8.66 6.55 0.35
C PRO A 70 9.22 7.26 -0.89
N ALA A 71 10.53 7.49 -0.97
CA ALA A 71 11.20 8.00 -2.17
C ALA A 71 11.61 6.89 -3.15
N SER A 72 11.59 5.63 -2.71
CA SER A 72 11.99 4.45 -3.48
C SER A 72 10.80 3.67 -4.02
N LEU A 73 11.03 2.99 -5.16
CA LEU A 73 10.07 2.07 -5.75
C LEU A 73 10.38 0.63 -5.34
N ASP A 74 9.33 -0.12 -5.03
CA ASP A 74 9.31 -1.57 -4.87
C ASP A 74 8.77 -2.28 -6.12
N GLY A 75 8.15 -1.54 -7.05
CA GLY A 75 7.68 -2.11 -8.30
C GLY A 75 7.15 -1.09 -9.31
N VAL A 76 7.05 -1.54 -10.56
CA VAL A 76 6.36 -0.86 -11.65
C VAL A 76 5.49 -1.89 -12.38
N TYR A 77 4.22 -1.56 -12.57
CA TYR A 77 3.28 -2.35 -13.34
C TYR A 77 2.85 -1.62 -14.61
N ALA A 78 2.87 -2.31 -15.73
CA ALA A 78 2.34 -1.85 -17.01
C ALA A 78 1.07 -2.65 -17.36
N PRO A 79 -0.15 -2.16 -17.01
CA PRO A 79 -1.38 -2.93 -17.15
C PRO A 79 -1.65 -3.40 -18.59
N VAL A 80 -1.46 -2.53 -19.58
CA VAL A 80 -1.69 -2.84 -21.00
C VAL A 80 -0.77 -3.93 -21.52
N LEU A 81 0.44 -4.07 -20.93
CA LEU A 81 1.42 -5.11 -21.28
C LEU A 81 1.27 -6.35 -20.39
N ASN A 82 0.45 -6.27 -19.36
CA ASN A 82 0.36 -7.26 -18.28
C ASN A 82 1.76 -7.68 -17.78
N CYS A 83 2.61 -6.67 -17.53
CA CYS A 83 4.02 -6.88 -17.23
C CYS A 83 4.45 -6.11 -15.98
N TRP A 84 5.20 -6.78 -15.11
CA TRP A 84 5.68 -6.27 -13.85
C TRP A 84 7.20 -6.26 -13.79
N ILE A 85 7.76 -5.27 -13.11
CA ILE A 85 9.09 -5.35 -12.51
C ILE A 85 8.97 -5.04 -11.03
N ALA A 86 9.48 -5.93 -10.16
CA ALA A 86 9.29 -5.83 -8.73
C ALA A 86 10.56 -6.18 -7.96
N ASP A 87 10.78 -5.50 -6.84
CA ASP A 87 11.78 -5.90 -5.85
C ASP A 87 11.37 -7.23 -5.23
N GLY A 88 12.22 -8.24 -5.35
CA GLY A 88 12.02 -9.56 -4.77
C GLY A 88 12.92 -9.83 -3.58
N THR A 89 13.50 -8.79 -2.96
CA THR A 89 14.35 -8.94 -1.78
C THR A 89 13.53 -8.87 -0.48
N SER A 90 14.11 -9.31 0.63
CA SER A 90 13.46 -9.17 1.94
C SER A 90 13.15 -7.69 2.24
N PRO A 91 11.96 -7.38 2.80
CA PRO A 91 10.93 -8.31 3.31
C PRO A 91 9.93 -8.84 2.27
N HIS A 92 9.95 -8.36 1.01
CA HIS A 92 8.99 -8.72 -0.06
C HIS A 92 9.32 -10.03 -0.78
N THR A 93 10.12 -10.90 -0.23
CA THR A 93 10.68 -12.07 -0.92
C THR A 93 9.75 -12.66 -1.97
N LEU A 94 10.09 -12.46 -3.25
CA LEU A 94 9.44 -13.06 -4.39
C LEU A 94 10.36 -14.13 -5.00
N GLU A 95 9.83 -15.34 -5.16
CA GLU A 95 10.52 -16.42 -5.85
C GLU A 95 9.76 -16.82 -7.12
N PRO A 96 10.44 -17.04 -8.24
CA PRO A 96 9.77 -17.39 -9.48
C PRO A 96 9.12 -18.75 -9.38
N LYS A 97 7.83 -18.84 -9.64
CA LYS A 97 7.09 -20.10 -9.72
C LYS A 97 7.26 -20.75 -11.10
N TYR A 98 7.39 -19.94 -12.14
CA TYR A 98 7.54 -20.37 -13.54
C TYR A 98 8.73 -19.66 -14.18
N PRO A 99 9.98 -19.98 -13.74
CA PRO A 99 11.18 -19.28 -14.21
C PRO A 99 11.36 -19.44 -15.71
N GLY A 100 11.68 -18.33 -16.38
CA GLY A 100 11.86 -18.27 -17.84
C GLY A 100 10.56 -18.28 -18.65
N ALA A 101 9.47 -18.84 -18.11
CA ALA A 101 8.19 -18.91 -18.82
C ALA A 101 7.29 -17.68 -18.56
N ALA A 102 7.16 -17.28 -17.29
CA ALA A 102 6.35 -16.13 -16.87
C ALA A 102 7.09 -15.21 -15.89
N GLN A 103 8.28 -15.60 -15.46
CA GLN A 103 9.04 -14.84 -14.46
C GLN A 103 10.53 -14.95 -14.71
N GLU A 104 11.26 -13.86 -14.52
CA GLU A 104 12.71 -13.79 -14.68
C GLU A 104 13.36 -13.12 -13.47
N ILE A 105 14.52 -13.67 -13.04
CA ILE A 105 15.33 -13.05 -11.99
C ILE A 105 16.32 -12.08 -12.63
N VAL A 106 16.27 -10.83 -12.19
CA VAL A 106 17.24 -9.79 -12.50
C VAL A 106 18.20 -9.64 -11.32
N ASP A 107 19.33 -10.35 -11.37
CA ASP A 107 20.33 -10.33 -10.30
C ASP A 107 21.27 -9.13 -10.43
N LEU A 108 21.08 -8.11 -9.58
CA LEU A 108 21.99 -6.96 -9.47
C LEU A 108 23.21 -7.27 -8.60
N GLY A 109 23.16 -8.31 -7.79
CA GLY A 109 24.29 -8.74 -6.95
C GLY A 109 25.52 -9.18 -7.77
N ARG A 110 25.35 -9.50 -9.04
CA ARG A 110 26.46 -9.83 -9.95
C ARG A 110 27.42 -8.65 -10.21
N PHE A 111 26.98 -7.42 -9.95
CA PHE A 111 27.75 -6.19 -10.15
C PHE A 111 28.50 -5.71 -8.90
N TRP A 112 28.48 -6.46 -7.79
CA TRP A 112 29.21 -6.14 -6.57
C TRP A 112 30.68 -6.46 -6.67
N ASP A 113 31.55 -5.58 -6.17
CA ASP A 113 32.89 -5.94 -5.73
C ASP A 113 32.81 -6.65 -4.37
N LYS A 114 32.86 -7.97 -4.42
CA LYS A 114 32.77 -8.82 -3.23
C LYS A 114 33.95 -8.62 -2.26
N ASN A 115 35.10 -8.10 -2.70
CA ASN A 115 36.25 -7.88 -1.83
C ASN A 115 35.99 -6.65 -0.95
N ILE A 116 35.42 -5.59 -1.52
CA ILE A 116 35.04 -4.40 -0.76
C ILE A 116 34.02 -4.79 0.32
N LEU A 117 32.94 -5.51 -0.06
CA LEU A 117 31.91 -5.91 0.91
C LEU A 117 32.47 -6.83 2.01
N ARG A 118 33.34 -7.78 1.65
CA ARG A 118 33.97 -8.67 2.63
C ARG A 118 34.89 -7.93 3.60
N SER A 119 35.58 -6.90 3.14
CA SER A 119 36.44 -6.09 4.02
C SER A 119 35.67 -5.27 5.05
N ARG A 120 34.37 -5.03 4.82
CA ARG A 120 33.44 -4.30 5.72
C ARG A 120 32.33 -5.21 6.28
N ALA A 121 32.54 -6.53 6.31
CA ALA A 121 31.50 -7.48 6.69
C ALA A 121 30.93 -7.24 8.08
N ASP A 122 31.77 -6.96 9.08
CA ASP A 122 31.33 -6.71 10.46
C ASP A 122 30.44 -5.47 10.55
N GLU A 123 30.74 -4.41 9.80
CA GLU A 123 29.95 -3.18 9.74
C GLU A 123 28.59 -3.43 9.06
N VAL A 124 28.59 -4.14 7.93
CA VAL A 124 27.35 -4.55 7.23
C VAL A 124 26.45 -5.38 8.14
N ILE A 125 27.01 -6.35 8.86
CA ILE A 125 26.27 -7.20 9.79
C ILE A 125 25.68 -6.36 10.92
N ALA A 126 26.49 -5.48 11.55
CA ALA A 126 26.05 -4.64 12.67
C ALA A 126 24.89 -3.72 12.26
N LEU A 127 25.01 -3.00 11.13
CA LEU A 127 23.95 -2.12 10.63
C LEU A 127 22.68 -2.91 10.24
N THR A 128 22.83 -4.08 9.65
CA THR A 128 21.69 -4.95 9.30
C THR A 128 20.92 -5.38 10.55
N ASP A 129 21.63 -5.80 11.59
CA ASP A 129 21.04 -6.24 12.86
C ASP A 129 20.35 -5.08 13.61
N GLU A 130 20.95 -3.89 13.57
CA GLU A 130 20.40 -2.67 14.16
C GLU A 130 19.13 -2.21 13.40
N ASN A 131 19.16 -2.19 12.06
CA ASN A 131 17.99 -1.91 11.24
C ASN A 131 16.85 -2.88 11.58
N ALA A 132 17.12 -4.18 11.63
CA ALA A 132 16.16 -5.19 12.01
C ALA A 132 15.59 -4.98 13.43
N ALA A 133 16.40 -4.47 14.37
CA ALA A 133 15.95 -4.13 15.72
C ALA A 133 14.96 -2.96 15.72
N CYS A 134 15.17 -1.95 14.87
CA CYS A 134 14.22 -0.83 14.69
C CYS A 134 12.90 -1.31 14.13
N HIS A 135 12.89 -2.17 13.10
CA HIS A 135 11.66 -2.77 12.56
C HIS A 135 10.92 -3.62 13.60
N ARG A 136 11.64 -4.41 14.42
CA ARG A 136 11.02 -5.15 15.54
C ARG A 136 10.39 -4.23 16.59
N ARG A 137 11.00 -3.06 16.85
CA ARG A 137 10.45 -2.04 17.76
C ARG A 137 9.18 -1.41 17.16
N CYS A 138 9.23 -0.99 15.90
CA CYS A 138 8.06 -0.49 15.16
C CYS A 138 6.89 -1.47 15.25
N ARG A 139 7.13 -2.74 14.94
CA ARG A 139 6.10 -3.79 15.01
C ARG A 139 5.41 -3.83 16.37
N ARG A 140 6.16 -3.80 17.48
CA ARG A 140 5.57 -3.82 18.84
C ARG A 140 4.63 -2.63 19.10
N PHE A 141 4.98 -1.45 18.59
CA PHE A 141 4.10 -0.28 18.69
C PHE A 141 2.86 -0.41 17.80
N LEU A 142 3.00 -0.99 16.62
CA LEU A 142 1.85 -1.28 15.75
C LEU A 142 0.93 -2.36 16.36
N GLU A 143 1.46 -3.39 16.99
CA GLU A 143 0.69 -4.40 17.75
C GLU A 143 -0.12 -3.74 18.87
N ALA A 144 0.50 -2.88 19.68
CA ALA A 144 -0.19 -2.14 20.74
C ALA A 144 -1.27 -1.20 20.17
N SER A 145 -0.96 -0.52 19.05
CA SER A 145 -1.91 0.35 18.35
C SER A 145 -3.12 -0.42 17.83
N ALA A 146 -2.91 -1.62 17.28
CA ALA A 146 -3.99 -2.47 16.77
C ALA A 146 -4.97 -2.89 17.87
N LEU A 147 -4.46 -3.24 19.07
CA LEU A 147 -5.30 -3.54 20.23
C LEU A 147 -6.14 -2.34 20.68
N LEU A 148 -5.55 -1.14 20.67
CA LEU A 148 -6.28 0.09 20.99
C LEU A 148 -7.32 0.44 19.91
N ARG A 149 -6.98 0.24 18.63
CA ARG A 149 -7.92 0.38 17.51
C ARG A 149 -9.10 -0.56 17.65
N GLU A 150 -8.85 -1.81 18.03
CA GLU A 150 -9.90 -2.80 18.28
C GLU A 150 -10.81 -2.40 19.46
N ASP A 151 -10.25 -1.84 20.54
CA ASP A 151 -11.04 -1.30 21.66
C ASP A 151 -11.92 -0.14 21.22
N ILE A 152 -11.40 0.77 20.41
CA ILE A 152 -12.20 1.88 19.81
C ILE A 152 -13.34 1.29 18.99
N LEU A 153 -13.06 0.34 18.10
CA LEU A 153 -14.06 -0.31 17.26
C LEU A 153 -15.16 -0.99 18.07
N ARG A 154 -14.79 -1.79 19.07
CA ARG A 154 -15.76 -2.50 19.94
C ARG A 154 -16.67 -1.54 20.71
N LEU A 155 -16.10 -0.49 21.31
CA LEU A 155 -16.86 0.51 22.06
C LEU A 155 -17.85 1.26 21.16
N THR A 156 -17.41 1.62 19.97
CA THR A 156 -18.18 2.47 19.06
C THR A 156 -19.19 1.66 18.25
N LEU A 157 -18.91 0.38 17.97
CA LEU A 157 -19.87 -0.52 17.32
C LEU A 157 -21.16 -0.67 18.14
N GLY A 158 -21.05 -0.79 19.46
CA GLY A 158 -22.21 -0.82 20.40
C GLY A 158 -23.03 0.47 20.42
N CYS A 159 -22.47 1.57 19.89
CA CYS A 159 -23.15 2.88 19.80
C CYS A 159 -23.57 3.21 18.35
N THR A 160 -23.46 2.28 17.40
CA THR A 160 -23.68 2.50 15.96
C THR A 160 -25.04 1.97 15.52
N ASP A 161 -25.83 2.83 14.85
CA ASP A 161 -27.10 2.43 14.21
C ASP A 161 -26.85 1.75 12.86
N THR A 162 -26.64 0.44 12.92
CA THR A 162 -26.38 -0.39 11.73
C THR A 162 -27.52 -0.37 10.73
N ALA A 163 -28.77 -0.18 11.17
CA ALA A 163 -29.92 -0.09 10.27
C ALA A 163 -29.87 1.22 9.45
N LYS A 164 -29.43 2.34 10.05
CA LYS A 164 -29.22 3.58 9.28
C LYS A 164 -28.08 3.44 8.29
N ILE A 165 -26.97 2.77 8.66
CA ILE A 165 -25.85 2.51 7.75
C ILE A 165 -26.33 1.67 6.57
N LYS A 166 -27.05 0.57 6.80
CA LYS A 166 -27.58 -0.29 5.76
C LYS A 166 -28.47 0.47 4.78
N ARG A 167 -29.39 1.33 5.29
CA ARG A 167 -30.21 2.20 4.43
C ARG A 167 -29.38 3.22 3.65
N ALA A 168 -28.32 3.77 4.24
CA ALA A 168 -27.44 4.70 3.56
C ALA A 168 -26.63 3.99 2.44
N ALA A 169 -26.02 2.86 2.73
CA ALA A 169 -25.29 2.04 1.76
C ALA A 169 -26.17 1.64 0.58
N SER A 170 -27.40 1.15 0.83
CA SER A 170 -28.35 0.78 -0.21
C SER A 170 -28.73 1.97 -1.11
N ARG A 171 -28.95 3.17 -0.53
CA ARG A 171 -29.25 4.39 -1.31
C ARG A 171 -28.07 4.84 -2.15
N ILE A 172 -26.84 4.77 -1.61
CA ILE A 172 -25.62 5.09 -2.36
C ILE A 172 -25.46 4.11 -3.51
N ALA A 173 -25.54 2.79 -3.25
CA ALA A 173 -25.43 1.77 -4.27
C ALA A 173 -26.49 1.94 -5.39
N SER A 174 -27.74 2.16 -5.04
CA SER A 174 -28.82 2.38 -6.02
C SER A 174 -28.61 3.62 -6.89
N ARG A 175 -27.94 4.65 -6.37
CA ARG A 175 -27.66 5.89 -7.11
C ARG A 175 -26.41 5.80 -7.96
N GLU A 176 -25.36 5.14 -7.46
CA GLU A 176 -24.02 5.21 -8.03
C GLU A 176 -23.65 3.98 -8.87
N PHE A 177 -24.12 2.77 -8.50
CA PHE A 177 -23.61 1.54 -9.12
C PHE A 177 -24.43 1.10 -10.35
N GLY A 178 -25.54 1.75 -10.64
CA GLY A 178 -26.38 1.41 -11.79
C GLY A 178 -27.07 0.05 -11.66
N LYS A 179 -27.33 -0.58 -12.79
CA LYS A 179 -27.94 -1.92 -12.83
C LYS A 179 -26.87 -3.00 -12.77
N PRO A 180 -27.10 -4.11 -12.04
CA PRO A 180 -26.16 -5.22 -12.02
C PRO A 180 -25.83 -5.74 -13.43
N THR A 181 -24.56 -6.06 -13.67
CA THR A 181 -24.07 -6.50 -14.99
C THR A 181 -24.27 -7.99 -15.25
N GLY A 182 -24.69 -8.75 -14.23
CA GLY A 182 -24.87 -10.21 -14.31
C GLY A 182 -23.59 -11.02 -14.06
N ARG A 183 -22.43 -10.36 -13.86
CA ARG A 183 -21.19 -10.99 -13.38
C ARG A 183 -20.92 -10.62 -11.91
N ILE A 184 -20.00 -11.31 -11.28
CA ILE A 184 -19.42 -10.90 -10.00
C ILE A 184 -18.15 -10.09 -10.33
N GLY A 185 -17.98 -8.93 -9.71
CA GLY A 185 -16.79 -8.11 -9.87
C GLY A 185 -15.56 -8.76 -9.23
N GLU A 186 -14.39 -8.37 -9.70
CA GLU A 186 -13.11 -8.79 -9.13
C GLU A 186 -12.61 -7.77 -8.09
N GLU A 187 -11.92 -8.27 -7.08
CA GLU A 187 -11.33 -7.44 -6.05
C GLU A 187 -9.81 -7.54 -6.11
N SER A 188 -9.16 -6.39 -6.08
CA SER A 188 -7.72 -6.28 -5.93
C SER A 188 -7.36 -5.47 -4.69
N HIS A 189 -6.28 -5.84 -4.02
CA HIS A 189 -5.81 -5.13 -2.84
C HIS A 189 -4.66 -4.20 -3.20
N ARG A 190 -4.80 -2.92 -2.82
CA ARG A 190 -3.79 -1.88 -2.95
C ARG A 190 -3.87 -0.97 -1.73
N MET A 191 -2.77 -0.74 -1.08
CA MET A 191 -2.74 0.21 0.04
C MET A 191 -2.48 1.61 -0.51
N ILE A 192 -3.48 2.50 -0.45
CA ILE A 192 -3.32 3.92 -0.78
C ILE A 192 -2.81 4.73 0.41
N SER A 193 -2.73 4.11 1.59
CA SER A 193 -2.10 4.66 2.79
C SER A 193 -1.24 3.63 3.50
N ALA A 194 -0.15 4.08 4.14
CA ALA A 194 0.71 3.26 4.98
C ALA A 194 1.36 4.09 6.09
N VAL A 195 1.79 3.42 7.16
CA VAL A 195 2.70 4.01 8.16
C VAL A 195 4.11 3.96 7.58
N THR A 196 4.73 5.13 7.46
CA THR A 196 6.05 5.32 6.85
C THR A 196 6.96 6.12 7.79
N PRO A 197 8.26 6.29 7.50
CA PRO A 197 9.11 7.21 8.24
C PRO A 197 8.60 8.65 8.27
N ASP A 198 7.87 9.09 7.24
CA ASP A 198 7.31 10.44 7.14
C ASP A 198 5.95 10.60 7.85
N GLY A 199 5.50 9.59 8.57
CA GLY A 199 4.16 9.53 9.19
C GLY A 199 3.21 8.63 8.41
N ILE A 200 1.90 8.95 8.44
CA ILE A 200 0.93 8.23 7.61
C ILE A 200 0.91 8.88 6.22
N THR A 201 1.52 8.20 5.26
CA THR A 201 1.51 8.63 3.85
C THR A 201 0.22 8.19 3.18
N PHE A 202 -0.39 9.09 2.39
CA PHE A 202 -1.63 8.84 1.65
C PHE A 202 -1.53 9.34 0.19
N PHE A 203 -1.76 8.46 -0.76
CA PHE A 203 -1.70 8.79 -2.20
C PHE A 203 -2.98 9.45 -2.71
N THR A 204 -3.21 10.72 -2.33
CA THR A 204 -4.37 11.50 -2.76
C THR A 204 -4.48 11.62 -4.27
N ASN A 205 -3.34 11.70 -4.99
CA ASN A 205 -3.32 11.80 -6.44
C ASN A 205 -3.88 10.54 -7.12
N THR A 206 -3.60 9.36 -6.58
CA THR A 206 -4.17 8.10 -7.09
C THR A 206 -5.69 8.10 -7.02
N VAL A 207 -6.25 8.57 -5.89
CA VAL A 207 -7.71 8.68 -5.75
C VAL A 207 -8.28 9.66 -6.77
N ARG A 208 -7.64 10.82 -6.98
CA ARG A 208 -8.08 11.84 -7.96
C ARG A 208 -8.01 11.37 -9.41
N GLN A 209 -7.05 10.50 -9.73
CA GLN A 209 -6.90 9.98 -11.09
C GLN A 209 -7.91 8.86 -11.40
N LEU A 210 -8.21 8.03 -10.42
CA LEU A 210 -9.12 6.91 -10.59
C LEU A 210 -10.58 7.28 -10.35
N CYS A 211 -10.85 8.41 -9.66
CA CYS A 211 -12.18 8.75 -9.19
C CYS A 211 -12.51 10.22 -9.46
N GLU A 212 -13.51 10.47 -10.32
CA GLU A 212 -14.07 11.81 -10.51
C GLU A 212 -15.04 12.16 -9.38
N ARG A 213 -15.74 11.17 -8.84
CA ARG A 213 -16.69 11.34 -7.74
C ARG A 213 -16.16 10.67 -6.47
N ILE A 214 -15.93 11.48 -5.44
CA ILE A 214 -15.32 11.03 -4.20
C ILE A 214 -16.27 11.28 -3.02
N TYR A 215 -16.47 10.25 -2.21
CA TYR A 215 -17.15 10.31 -0.92
C TYR A 215 -16.10 10.30 0.18
N ILE A 216 -16.10 11.32 1.05
CA ILE A 216 -15.28 11.35 2.26
C ILE A 216 -16.15 10.91 3.44
N ILE A 217 -15.76 9.83 4.09
CA ILE A 217 -16.42 9.33 5.31
C ILE A 217 -15.61 9.85 6.50
N GLU A 218 -16.13 10.90 7.14
CA GLU A 218 -15.51 11.49 8.33
C GLU A 218 -15.84 10.62 9.55
N ASP A 219 -14.87 9.82 10.02
CA ASP A 219 -15.08 8.88 11.14
C ASP A 219 -13.85 8.70 12.02
N ASP A 220 -13.83 9.42 13.15
CA ASP A 220 -12.81 9.24 14.20
C ASP A 220 -13.05 7.98 15.06
N ASN A 221 -14.11 7.21 14.81
CA ASN A 221 -14.55 6.10 15.64
C ASN A 221 -14.47 4.73 14.94
N ILE A 222 -14.11 4.71 13.67
CA ILE A 222 -13.89 3.53 12.84
C ILE A 222 -15.17 2.72 12.51
N ALA A 223 -16.05 2.48 13.49
CA ALA A 223 -17.15 1.54 13.37
C ALA A 223 -18.13 1.86 12.24
N SER A 224 -18.44 3.14 12.02
CA SER A 224 -19.40 3.55 10.99
C SER A 224 -18.81 3.45 9.57
N SER A 225 -17.55 3.87 9.41
CA SER A 225 -16.85 3.77 8.12
C SER A 225 -16.62 2.32 7.73
N ALA A 226 -16.11 1.49 8.64
CA ALA A 226 -15.91 0.06 8.40
C ALA A 226 -17.20 -0.63 7.96
N ALA A 227 -18.30 -0.45 8.70
CA ALA A 227 -19.60 -1.04 8.36
C ALA A 227 -20.16 -0.53 7.03
N LEU A 228 -20.01 0.77 6.72
CA LEU A 228 -20.49 1.37 5.48
C LEU A 228 -19.69 0.83 4.28
N LEU A 229 -18.36 0.83 4.37
CA LEU A 229 -17.47 0.38 3.30
C LEU A 229 -17.63 -1.11 3.01
N SER A 230 -17.79 -1.96 4.04
CA SER A 230 -18.05 -3.39 3.84
C SER A 230 -19.34 -3.66 3.07
N LEU A 231 -20.42 -2.89 3.35
CA LEU A 231 -21.66 -3.01 2.62
C LEU A 231 -21.51 -2.51 1.17
N LEU A 232 -20.84 -1.37 0.95
CA LEU A 232 -20.61 -0.84 -0.39
C LEU A 232 -19.73 -1.77 -1.23
N ARG A 233 -18.66 -2.34 -0.63
CA ARG A 233 -17.82 -3.38 -1.22
C ARG A 233 -18.68 -4.56 -1.71
N GLY A 234 -19.53 -5.11 -0.85
CA GLY A 234 -20.41 -6.21 -1.20
C GLY A 234 -21.39 -5.86 -2.33
N TYR A 235 -21.97 -4.65 -2.32
CA TYR A 235 -22.86 -4.18 -3.39
C TYR A 235 -22.12 -3.96 -4.72
N ALA A 236 -20.90 -3.43 -4.70
CA ALA A 236 -20.11 -3.23 -5.91
C ALA A 236 -19.76 -4.57 -6.57
N LEU A 237 -19.20 -5.51 -5.79
CA LEU A 237 -18.87 -6.86 -6.29
C LEU A 237 -20.09 -7.60 -6.83
N SER A 238 -21.21 -7.61 -6.08
CA SER A 238 -22.46 -8.25 -6.54
C SER A 238 -23.08 -7.54 -7.73
N GLY A 239 -22.80 -6.24 -7.92
CA GLY A 239 -23.19 -5.46 -9.10
C GLY A 239 -22.32 -5.74 -10.32
N GLY A 240 -21.21 -6.45 -10.16
CA GLY A 240 -20.27 -6.81 -11.22
C GLY A 240 -19.20 -5.76 -11.50
N HIS A 241 -18.94 -4.87 -10.53
CA HIS A 241 -17.89 -3.87 -10.63
C HIS A 241 -16.59 -4.38 -10.03
N ASP A 242 -15.50 -4.18 -10.75
CA ASP A 242 -14.16 -4.45 -10.26
C ASP A 242 -13.75 -3.35 -9.29
N ILE A 243 -13.15 -3.74 -8.18
CA ILE A 243 -12.84 -2.83 -7.09
C ILE A 243 -11.38 -2.92 -6.64
N ILE A 244 -10.90 -1.80 -6.13
CA ILE A 244 -9.65 -1.72 -5.38
C ILE A 244 -10.01 -1.48 -3.92
N THR A 245 -9.68 -2.45 -3.08
CA THR A 245 -9.82 -2.34 -1.63
C THR A 245 -8.49 -1.95 -1.02
N SER A 246 -8.50 -0.87 -0.25
CA SER A 246 -7.35 -0.45 0.55
C SER A 246 -7.67 -0.68 2.02
N PRO A 247 -7.10 -1.72 2.64
CA PRO A 247 -7.27 -1.98 4.06
C PRO A 247 -6.44 -1.00 4.90
N SER A 248 -6.74 -0.94 6.20
CA SER A 248 -5.92 -0.22 7.16
C SER A 248 -4.59 -0.95 7.39
N PRO A 249 -3.44 -0.26 7.44
CA PRO A 249 -2.15 -0.88 7.79
C PRO A 249 -2.14 -1.58 9.15
N LEU A 250 -3.05 -1.20 10.06
CA LEU A 250 -3.20 -1.81 11.39
C LEU A 250 -4.19 -2.99 11.41
N SER A 251 -4.80 -3.30 10.29
CA SER A 251 -5.73 -4.43 10.12
C SER A 251 -5.78 -4.79 8.63
N PRO A 252 -4.66 -5.28 8.06
CA PRO A 252 -4.56 -5.48 6.62
C PRO A 252 -5.49 -6.57 6.07
N ASP A 253 -5.85 -7.55 6.88
CA ASP A 253 -6.85 -8.58 6.55
C ASP A 253 -8.26 -8.22 7.01
N GLY A 254 -8.46 -6.99 7.51
CA GLY A 254 -9.72 -6.53 8.07
C GLY A 254 -10.62 -5.81 7.07
N GLU A 255 -11.51 -4.99 7.63
CA GLU A 255 -12.43 -4.19 6.85
C GLU A 255 -11.71 -3.09 6.04
N PRO A 256 -12.23 -2.75 4.84
CA PRO A 256 -11.62 -1.70 4.03
C PRO A 256 -11.61 -0.36 4.75
N GLU A 257 -10.50 0.37 4.63
CA GLU A 257 -10.38 1.77 5.04
C GLU A 257 -10.74 2.71 3.88
N HIS A 258 -10.43 2.28 2.64
CA HIS A 258 -10.83 2.97 1.42
C HIS A 258 -11.31 1.95 0.38
N LEU A 259 -12.19 2.40 -0.51
CA LEU A 259 -12.76 1.60 -1.59
C LEU A 259 -12.80 2.44 -2.86
N LEU A 260 -12.14 1.99 -3.92
CA LEU A 260 -12.18 2.63 -5.23
C LEU A 260 -12.85 1.69 -6.22
N ILE A 261 -13.67 2.27 -7.10
CA ILE A 261 -14.40 1.56 -8.16
C ILE A 261 -14.08 2.26 -9.48
N PRO A 262 -12.93 1.93 -10.11
CA PRO A 262 -12.44 2.65 -11.28
C PRO A 262 -13.43 2.68 -12.45
N ASP A 263 -14.14 1.57 -12.72
CA ASP A 263 -15.13 1.48 -13.78
C ASP A 263 -16.26 2.53 -13.65
N LEU A 264 -16.53 2.99 -12.44
CA LEU A 264 -17.52 4.01 -12.15
C LEU A 264 -16.91 5.38 -11.88
N SER A 265 -15.57 5.50 -11.96
CA SER A 265 -14.83 6.70 -11.54
C SER A 265 -15.23 7.16 -10.13
N LEU A 266 -15.39 6.22 -9.21
CA LEU A 266 -16.00 6.43 -7.89
C LEU A 266 -15.08 5.99 -6.76
N GLY A 267 -14.89 6.85 -5.76
CA GLY A 267 -14.06 6.58 -4.59
C GLY A 267 -14.79 6.82 -3.26
N PHE A 268 -14.55 5.97 -2.29
CA PHE A 268 -14.96 6.12 -0.90
C PHE A 268 -13.73 6.10 -0.01
N VAL A 269 -13.46 7.22 0.64
CA VAL A 269 -12.25 7.46 1.42
C VAL A 269 -12.63 7.79 2.86
N THR A 270 -12.04 7.08 3.81
CA THR A 270 -12.19 7.43 5.23
C THR A 270 -11.22 8.57 5.57
N SER A 271 -11.71 9.52 6.36
CA SER A 271 -10.95 10.64 6.92
C SER A 271 -11.11 10.69 8.42
N ASN A 272 -10.03 10.81 9.15
CA ASN A 272 -9.98 10.94 10.59
C ASN A 272 -8.80 11.83 11.02
N LYS A 273 -8.61 12.04 12.32
CA LYS A 273 -7.57 12.93 12.85
C LYS A 273 -6.14 12.48 12.55
N LEU A 274 -5.89 11.16 12.44
CA LEU A 274 -4.57 10.61 12.13
C LEU A 274 -4.33 10.54 10.62
N HIS A 275 -5.41 10.48 9.86
CA HIS A 275 -5.39 10.34 8.42
C HIS A 275 -6.44 11.30 7.81
N PRO A 276 -6.18 12.62 7.82
CA PRO A 276 -7.07 13.58 7.20
C PRO A 276 -7.05 13.47 5.68
N ALA A 277 -8.21 13.42 5.05
CA ALA A 277 -8.37 13.40 3.61
C ALA A 277 -9.26 14.56 3.15
N GLU A 278 -8.79 15.30 2.13
CA GLU A 278 -9.51 16.42 1.55
C GLU A 278 -9.47 16.33 0.03
N PHE A 279 -10.65 16.48 -0.59
CA PHE A 279 -10.80 16.50 -2.04
C PHE A 279 -11.80 17.59 -2.42
N ASP A 280 -11.46 18.38 -3.44
CA ASP A 280 -12.36 19.42 -3.95
C ASP A 280 -13.62 18.79 -4.54
N GLY A 281 -14.78 19.33 -4.19
CA GLY A 281 -16.06 18.81 -4.68
C GLY A 281 -16.52 17.48 -4.06
N ALA A 282 -15.80 16.92 -3.10
CA ALA A 282 -16.15 15.64 -2.48
C ALA A 282 -17.47 15.71 -1.68
N ILE A 283 -18.18 14.61 -1.68
CA ILE A 283 -19.42 14.43 -0.93
C ILE A 283 -19.06 13.92 0.48
N LYS A 284 -19.29 14.75 1.49
CA LYS A 284 -18.97 14.40 2.88
C LYS A 284 -20.09 13.60 3.55
N ILE A 285 -19.71 12.49 4.18
CA ILE A 285 -20.55 11.65 5.02
C ILE A 285 -20.01 11.71 6.45
N ASN A 286 -20.65 12.47 7.32
CA ASN A 286 -20.27 12.52 8.72
C ASN A 286 -20.85 11.32 9.47
N SER A 287 -19.98 10.49 10.06
CA SER A 287 -20.32 9.25 10.79
C SER A 287 -21.23 9.49 11.99
N SER A 288 -21.21 10.70 12.57
CA SER A 288 -22.03 11.05 13.72
C SER A 288 -23.55 10.88 13.45
N ARG A 289 -23.98 10.90 12.19
CA ARG A 289 -25.37 10.62 11.79
C ARG A 289 -25.82 9.18 12.06
N PHE A 290 -24.85 8.26 12.17
CA PHE A 290 -25.06 6.84 12.43
C PHE A 290 -24.84 6.47 13.90
N THR A 291 -24.43 7.42 14.73
CA THR A 291 -24.03 7.18 16.12
C THR A 291 -25.14 7.55 17.09
N ASP A 292 -25.45 6.65 18.04
CA ASP A 292 -26.19 6.99 19.24
C ASP A 292 -25.30 7.82 20.18
N ARG A 293 -25.51 9.13 20.14
CA ARG A 293 -24.72 10.09 20.93
C ARG A 293 -24.89 9.89 22.44
N ALA A 294 -26.05 9.43 22.91
CA ALA A 294 -26.29 9.21 24.32
C ALA A 294 -25.52 7.97 24.83
N ALA A 295 -25.52 6.90 24.05
CA ALA A 295 -24.71 5.72 24.31
C ALA A 295 -23.22 6.07 24.28
N LEU A 296 -22.75 6.79 23.25
CA LEU A 296 -21.34 7.15 23.09
C LEU A 296 -20.82 8.02 24.26
N ARG A 297 -21.62 8.96 24.77
CA ARG A 297 -21.25 9.82 25.91
C ARG A 297 -20.80 9.02 27.12
N ARG A 298 -21.39 7.87 27.38
CA ARG A 298 -21.04 7.00 28.52
C ARG A 298 -19.62 6.43 28.42
N HIS A 299 -19.06 6.37 27.21
CA HIS A 299 -17.74 5.81 26.93
C HIS A 299 -16.67 6.88 26.61
N MET A 300 -17.04 8.18 26.61
CA MET A 300 -16.17 9.25 26.13
C MET A 300 -14.81 9.33 26.84
N SER A 301 -14.80 9.18 28.18
CA SER A 301 -13.52 9.24 28.93
C SER A 301 -12.55 8.15 28.49
N ARG A 302 -13.04 6.90 28.42
CA ARG A 302 -12.25 5.77 27.95
C ARG A 302 -11.83 5.95 26.50
N LEU A 303 -12.77 6.35 25.64
CA LEU A 303 -12.53 6.55 24.23
C LEU A 303 -11.46 7.61 23.94
N ASN A 304 -11.52 8.74 24.67
CA ASN A 304 -10.52 9.81 24.55
C ASN A 304 -9.12 9.32 24.98
N PHE A 305 -9.05 8.58 26.09
CA PHE A 305 -7.80 7.96 26.54
C PHE A 305 -7.23 6.99 25.49
N THR A 306 -8.08 6.06 25.02
CA THR A 306 -7.66 5.05 24.03
C THR A 306 -7.20 5.69 22.71
N LYS A 307 -7.91 6.69 22.21
CA LYS A 307 -7.51 7.43 21.01
C LYS A 307 -6.21 8.20 21.17
N LYS A 308 -5.98 8.81 22.35
CA LYS A 308 -4.72 9.49 22.63
C LYS A 308 -3.56 8.49 22.64
N ALA A 309 -3.70 7.40 23.37
CA ALA A 309 -2.67 6.34 23.42
C ALA A 309 -2.43 5.71 22.04
N TYR A 310 -3.49 5.49 21.27
CA TYR A 310 -3.42 5.01 19.88
C TYR A 310 -2.54 5.92 19.01
N GLY A 311 -2.77 7.24 19.06
CA GLY A 311 -1.98 8.21 18.30
C GLY A 311 -0.51 8.28 18.76
N GLU A 312 -0.26 8.21 20.07
CA GLU A 312 1.09 8.20 20.63
C GLU A 312 1.89 6.97 20.18
N PHE A 313 1.28 5.78 20.18
CA PHE A 313 1.95 4.55 19.72
C PHE A 313 2.20 4.54 18.21
N ILE A 314 1.31 5.13 17.40
CA ILE A 314 1.59 5.36 15.97
C ILE A 314 2.81 6.28 15.81
N GLY A 315 2.90 7.35 16.61
CA GLY A 315 4.07 8.24 16.61
C GLY A 315 5.39 7.51 16.92
N GLU A 316 5.38 6.61 17.92
CA GLU A 316 6.54 5.79 18.27
C GLU A 316 6.90 4.75 17.17
N ALA A 317 5.89 4.23 16.46
CA ALA A 317 6.12 3.36 15.31
C ALA A 317 6.80 4.14 14.17
N VAL A 318 6.33 5.35 13.87
CA VAL A 318 6.95 6.26 12.88
C VAL A 318 8.41 6.57 13.27
N ALA A 319 8.68 6.99 14.51
CA ALA A 319 10.03 7.27 14.98
C ALA A 319 10.98 6.04 14.88
N SER A 320 10.42 4.84 15.04
CA SER A 320 11.16 3.60 14.84
C SER A 320 11.49 3.35 13.38
N LEU A 321 10.59 3.71 12.44
CA LEU A 321 10.85 3.63 11.00
C LEU A 321 11.82 4.71 10.52
N GLU A 322 11.75 5.93 11.07
CA GLU A 322 12.77 6.98 10.81
C GLU A 322 14.17 6.50 11.18
N SER A 323 14.30 5.89 12.37
CA SER A 323 15.57 5.31 12.82
C SER A 323 16.02 4.18 11.88
N ALA A 324 15.11 3.29 11.47
CA ALA A 324 15.41 2.22 10.53
C ALA A 324 15.89 2.76 9.19
N LYS A 325 15.23 3.82 8.67
CA LYS A 325 15.61 4.45 7.40
C LYS A 325 17.02 5.06 7.50
N SER A 326 17.34 5.78 8.55
CA SER A 326 18.68 6.36 8.74
C SER A 326 19.78 5.28 8.72
N ILE A 327 19.57 4.17 9.43
CA ILE A 327 20.52 3.04 9.45
C ILE A 327 20.59 2.37 8.07
N HIS A 328 19.46 2.28 7.37
CA HIS A 328 19.41 1.75 6.02
C HIS A 328 20.20 2.61 5.04
N ASP A 329 20.14 3.94 5.14
CA ASP A 329 20.89 4.86 4.30
C ASP A 329 22.43 4.71 4.52
N ASP A 330 22.86 4.49 5.79
CA ASP A 330 24.25 4.17 6.10
C ASP A 330 24.67 2.83 5.46
N LEU A 331 23.84 1.81 5.57
CA LEU A 331 24.06 0.50 4.95
C LEU A 331 24.13 0.61 3.43
N GLU A 332 23.22 1.37 2.80
CA GLU A 332 23.24 1.65 1.35
C GLU A 332 24.55 2.28 0.90
N SER A 333 25.10 3.21 1.67
CA SER A 333 26.36 3.88 1.35
C SER A 333 27.52 2.89 1.18
N ILE A 334 27.54 1.83 1.99
CA ILE A 334 28.54 0.76 1.90
C ILE A 334 28.38 -0.01 0.60
N TYR A 335 27.18 -0.44 0.28
CA TYR A 335 26.90 -1.19 -0.96
C TYR A 335 27.12 -0.35 -2.21
N ILE A 336 26.75 0.92 -2.20
CA ILE A 336 26.99 1.87 -3.31
C ILE A 336 28.50 1.96 -3.61
N SER A 337 29.35 1.99 -2.59
CA SER A 337 30.82 2.04 -2.78
C SER A 337 31.41 0.79 -3.43
N ALA A 338 30.69 -0.32 -3.38
CA ALA A 338 31.09 -1.61 -3.93
C ALA A 338 30.39 -1.96 -5.26
N MET A 339 29.50 -1.08 -5.76
CA MET A 339 28.64 -1.39 -6.91
C MET A 339 29.19 -0.79 -8.19
N ASP A 340 29.26 -1.60 -9.25
CA ASP A 340 29.48 -1.11 -10.62
C ASP A 340 28.17 -0.79 -11.30
N PHE A 341 27.87 0.50 -11.44
CA PHE A 341 26.66 1.00 -12.07
C PHE A 341 26.75 1.17 -13.60
N SER A 342 27.90 0.89 -14.22
CA SER A 342 28.14 1.15 -15.65
C SER A 342 27.18 0.41 -16.59
N HIS A 343 26.63 -0.70 -16.14
CA HIS A 343 25.71 -1.56 -16.92
C HIS A 343 24.22 -1.25 -16.69
N MET A 344 23.88 -0.32 -15.79
CA MET A 344 22.49 -0.13 -15.37
C MET A 344 21.61 0.47 -16.46
N ASP A 345 22.15 1.38 -17.29
CA ASP A 345 21.37 2.00 -18.36
C ASP A 345 21.05 0.99 -19.48
N GLU A 346 22.03 0.16 -19.85
CA GLU A 346 21.84 -0.87 -20.85
C GLU A 346 20.84 -1.95 -20.36
N LEU A 347 20.93 -2.35 -19.10
CA LEU A 347 20.01 -3.28 -18.47
C LEU A 347 18.58 -2.73 -18.45
N ALA A 348 18.41 -1.47 -18.05
CA ALA A 348 17.09 -0.81 -18.03
C ALA A 348 16.47 -0.77 -19.42
N LYS A 349 17.27 -0.40 -20.43
CA LYS A 349 16.84 -0.34 -21.83
C LYS A 349 16.44 -1.73 -22.34
N SER A 350 17.26 -2.74 -22.10
CA SER A 350 16.98 -4.12 -22.51
C SER A 350 15.67 -4.66 -21.93
N ILE A 351 15.43 -4.44 -20.62
CA ILE A 351 14.19 -4.87 -19.97
C ILE A 351 13.00 -4.10 -20.53
N ALA A 352 13.09 -2.76 -20.67
CA ALA A 352 12.00 -1.97 -21.22
C ALA A 352 11.65 -2.37 -22.66
N GLU A 353 12.64 -2.62 -23.51
CA GLU A 353 12.43 -3.11 -24.88
C GLU A 353 11.75 -4.49 -24.90
N ASP A 354 12.12 -5.39 -23.98
CA ASP A 354 11.47 -6.71 -23.89
C ASP A 354 10.02 -6.58 -23.38
N MET A 355 9.76 -5.71 -22.40
CA MET A 355 8.40 -5.40 -21.97
C MET A 355 7.54 -4.87 -23.12
N LEU A 356 8.07 -3.93 -23.93
CA LEU A 356 7.35 -3.34 -25.06
C LEU A 356 7.04 -4.34 -26.18
N LYS A 357 7.86 -5.38 -26.38
CA LYS A 357 7.61 -6.46 -27.36
C LYS A 357 6.43 -7.35 -26.96
N ARG A 358 6.00 -7.31 -25.69
CA ARG A 358 4.88 -8.09 -25.14
C ARG A 358 3.52 -7.44 -25.41
N LYS A 359 3.50 -6.33 -26.14
CA LYS A 359 2.25 -5.63 -26.51
C LYS A 359 1.36 -6.62 -27.28
N ILE A 360 0.25 -6.99 -26.65
CA ILE A 360 -0.77 -7.92 -27.16
C ILE A 360 -1.64 -7.22 -28.21
#